data_8534b6796d18db644b4976e80a3d5f83
#
_entry.id   8534b6796d18db644b4976e80a3d5f83
#
_cell.length_a   1.000
_cell.length_b   1.000
_cell.length_c   1.000
_cell.angle_alpha   90.00
_cell.angle_beta   90.00
_cell.angle_gamma   90.00
#
_symmetry.space_group_name_H-M   'P 1'
#
loop_
_entity.id
_entity.type
_entity.pdbx_description
1 polymer ?
#
loop_
_entity_poly.entity_id
_entity_poly.type
_entity_poly.pdbx_seq_one_letter_code
_entity_poly.pdbx_strand_id
1 'polypeptide(L)'
;GVVLSEHYRHERTSEMRFTSWSMAKSVTSLLLGICIDRGLIASLDDTAETYVKELAGSELGGVTLRNLTNMSSGVEVTHERDNPTIYPCAFCKHYV
;
A
#
# COMPACT_ATOMS: atom_id res chain seq x y z
N GLY A 1 -20.59 -15.19 -5.43
CA GLY A 1 -21.43 -14.00 -5.37
C GLY A 1 -22.02 -13.68 -6.74
N VAL A 2 -23.15 -13.00 -6.76
CA VAL A 2 -23.81 -12.53 -7.97
C VAL A 2 -23.87 -11.01 -7.94
N VAL A 3 -23.47 -10.35 -9.02
CA VAL A 3 -23.62 -8.90 -9.16
C VAL A 3 -25.10 -8.64 -9.49
N LEU A 4 -25.79 -7.88 -8.64
CA LEU A 4 -27.21 -7.57 -8.81
C LEU A 4 -27.44 -6.26 -9.57
N SER A 5 -26.51 -5.35 -9.50
CA SER A 5 -26.60 -4.04 -10.18
C SER A 5 -25.20 -3.48 -10.41
N GLU A 6 -25.02 -2.84 -11.55
CA GLU A 6 -23.75 -2.23 -11.94
C GLU A 6 -24.06 -0.98 -12.78
N HIS A 7 -23.59 0.18 -12.33
CA HIS A 7 -23.82 1.46 -12.99
C HIS A 7 -22.53 2.25 -13.13
N TYR A 8 -22.30 2.76 -14.32
CA TYR A 8 -21.15 3.60 -14.66
C TYR A 8 -21.65 5.00 -15.06
N ARG A 9 -20.90 6.04 -14.67
CA ARG A 9 -21.18 7.44 -15.01
C ARG A 9 -20.01 8.02 -15.79
N HIS A 10 -20.24 9.19 -16.41
CA HIS A 10 -19.21 9.94 -17.12
C HIS A 10 -18.48 9.11 -18.18
N GLU A 11 -19.24 8.44 -19.05
CA GLU A 11 -18.74 7.64 -20.17
C GLU A 11 -17.80 6.48 -19.74
N ARG A 12 -17.85 6.09 -18.45
CA ARG A 12 -17.10 4.95 -17.94
C ARG A 12 -17.80 3.64 -18.29
N THR A 13 -17.02 2.56 -18.41
CA THR A 13 -17.51 1.22 -18.71
C THR A 13 -16.89 0.20 -17.75
N SER A 14 -17.42 -1.02 -17.72
CA SER A 14 -16.86 -2.16 -16.97
C SER A 14 -15.41 -2.47 -17.33
N GLU A 15 -15.00 -2.19 -18.56
CA GLU A 15 -13.67 -2.47 -19.07
C GLU A 15 -12.61 -1.43 -18.66
N MET A 16 -13.05 -0.29 -18.13
CA MET A 16 -12.14 0.77 -17.70
C MET A 16 -11.61 0.53 -16.30
N ARG A 17 -10.34 0.84 -16.09
CA ARG A 17 -9.72 0.81 -14.76
C ARG A 17 -10.08 2.06 -13.99
N PHE A 18 -10.34 1.89 -12.71
CA PHE A 18 -10.64 2.98 -11.78
C PHE A 18 -9.52 3.10 -10.75
N THR A 19 -9.20 4.33 -10.38
CA THR A 19 -8.25 4.61 -9.32
C THR A 19 -8.87 4.26 -7.97
N SER A 20 -8.25 3.34 -7.24
CA SER A 20 -8.73 2.90 -5.93
C SER A 20 -8.21 3.74 -4.76
N TRP A 21 -7.19 4.59 -5.00
CA TRP A 21 -6.51 5.35 -3.97
C TRP A 21 -6.13 4.45 -2.78
N SER A 22 -6.34 4.92 -1.57
CA SER A 22 -5.98 4.21 -0.34
C SER A 22 -6.79 2.93 -0.06
N MET A 23 -7.84 2.64 -0.82
CA MET A 23 -8.50 1.31 -0.74
C MET A 23 -7.53 0.17 -1.08
N ALA A 24 -6.49 0.43 -1.89
CA ALA A 24 -5.44 -0.54 -2.17
C ALA A 24 -4.74 -1.04 -0.90
N LYS A 25 -4.62 -0.21 0.15
CA LYS A 25 -4.05 -0.61 1.44
C LYS A 25 -4.86 -1.70 2.13
N SER A 26 -6.17 -1.66 2.02
CA SER A 26 -7.04 -2.71 2.57
C SER A 26 -6.81 -4.05 1.86
N VAL A 27 -6.62 -4.03 0.54
CA VAL A 27 -6.27 -5.24 -0.22
C VAL A 27 -4.90 -5.76 0.22
N THR A 28 -3.91 -4.89 0.39
CA THR A 28 -2.58 -5.26 0.89
C THR A 28 -2.66 -5.91 2.27
N SER A 29 -3.48 -5.36 3.16
CA SER A 29 -3.71 -5.91 4.51
C SER A 29 -4.31 -7.33 4.45
N LEU A 30 -5.26 -7.56 3.56
CA LEU A 30 -5.85 -8.90 3.34
C LEU A 30 -4.80 -9.88 2.80
N LEU A 31 -3.98 -9.44 1.85
CA LEU A 31 -2.89 -10.28 1.31
C LEU A 31 -1.88 -10.65 2.39
N LEU A 32 -1.54 -9.70 3.26
CA LEU A 32 -0.67 -9.97 4.40
C LEU A 32 -1.27 -11.02 5.34
N GLY A 33 -2.57 -10.93 5.63
CA GLY A 33 -3.30 -11.94 6.41
C GLY A 33 -3.24 -13.32 5.77
N ILE A 34 -3.38 -13.41 4.44
CA ILE A 34 -3.24 -14.67 3.70
C ILE A 34 -1.81 -15.22 3.79
N CYS A 35 -0.80 -14.36 3.72
CA CYS A 35 0.60 -14.78 3.87
C CYS A 35 0.88 -15.36 5.26
N ILE A 36 0.30 -14.80 6.31
CA ILE A 36 0.39 -15.33 7.67
C ILE A 36 -0.31 -16.69 7.78
N ASP A 37 -1.54 -16.77 7.28
CA ASP A 37 -2.34 -18.00 7.30
C ASP A 37 -1.64 -19.16 6.56
N ARG A 38 -0.92 -18.84 5.49
CA ARG A 38 -0.12 -19.80 4.73
C ARG A 38 1.28 -20.07 5.29
N GLY A 39 1.64 -19.48 6.41
CA GLY A 39 2.95 -19.64 7.04
C GLY A 39 4.12 -19.01 6.26
N LEU A 40 3.84 -18.12 5.30
CA LEU A 40 4.86 -17.37 4.54
C LEU A 40 5.43 -16.21 5.36
N ILE A 41 4.66 -15.72 6.33
CA ILE A 41 5.05 -14.73 7.32
C ILE A 41 4.77 -15.34 8.69
N ALA A 42 5.79 -15.39 9.52
CA ALA A 42 5.71 -16.04 10.84
C ALA A 42 5.01 -15.13 11.86
N SER A 43 5.29 -13.83 11.83
CA SER A 43 4.73 -12.88 12.80
C SER A 43 4.60 -11.48 12.21
N LEU A 44 3.60 -10.73 12.67
CA LEU A 44 3.50 -9.28 12.42
C LEU A 44 4.57 -8.49 13.19
N ASP A 45 5.20 -9.09 14.20
CA ASP A 45 6.26 -8.46 14.97
C ASP A 45 7.64 -8.63 14.32
N ASP A 46 7.73 -9.40 13.24
CA ASP A 46 8.94 -9.48 12.42
C ASP A 46 9.13 -8.16 11.63
N THR A 47 10.40 -7.84 11.38
CA THR A 47 10.78 -6.65 10.62
C THR A 47 10.60 -6.86 9.11
N ALA A 48 10.40 -5.77 8.37
CA ALA A 48 10.20 -5.82 6.92
C ALA A 48 11.38 -6.47 6.19
N GLU A 49 12.63 -6.21 6.61
CA GLU A 49 13.84 -6.80 6.01
C GLU A 49 13.93 -8.33 6.17
N THR A 50 13.19 -8.90 7.10
CA THR A 50 13.10 -10.36 7.25
C THR A 50 12.59 -10.99 5.98
N TYR A 51 11.63 -10.35 5.32
CA TYR A 51 10.94 -10.86 4.12
C TYR A 51 11.36 -10.15 2.83
N VAL A 52 11.76 -8.88 2.91
CA VAL A 52 12.18 -8.04 1.79
C VAL A 52 13.65 -7.67 1.98
N LYS A 53 14.54 -8.50 1.41
CA LYS A 53 16.00 -8.38 1.63
C LYS A 53 16.60 -7.08 1.10
N GLU A 54 15.96 -6.47 0.12
CA GLU A 54 16.33 -5.18 -0.46
C GLU A 54 16.22 -4.02 0.55
N LEU A 55 15.45 -4.22 1.62
CA LEU A 55 15.29 -3.23 2.69
C LEU A 55 16.33 -3.37 3.81
N ALA A 56 17.19 -4.39 3.74
CA ALA A 56 18.16 -4.66 4.80
C ALA A 56 19.07 -3.45 5.06
N GLY A 57 19.16 -3.05 6.33
CA GLY A 57 19.95 -1.92 6.78
C GLY A 57 19.33 -0.54 6.51
N SER A 58 18.15 -0.46 5.93
CA SER A 58 17.38 0.79 5.81
C SER A 58 16.49 1.00 7.06
N GLU A 59 16.11 2.26 7.32
CA GLU A 59 15.18 2.58 8.40
C GLU A 59 13.85 1.82 8.23
N LEU A 60 13.35 1.74 7.00
CA LEU A 60 12.11 1.02 6.69
C LEU A 60 12.26 -0.50 6.90
N GLY A 61 13.44 -1.06 6.65
CA GLY A 61 13.74 -2.47 6.86
C GLY A 61 13.58 -2.90 8.32
N GLY A 62 13.99 -2.05 9.25
CA GLY A 62 13.88 -2.28 10.70
C GLY A 62 12.47 -2.13 11.28
N VAL A 63 11.49 -1.65 10.48
CA VAL A 63 10.11 -1.50 10.95
C VAL A 63 9.38 -2.83 10.95
N THR A 64 8.61 -3.09 12.03
CA THR A 64 7.78 -4.30 12.09
C THR A 64 6.62 -4.25 11.08
N LEU A 65 6.18 -5.40 10.61
CA LEU A 65 5.01 -5.50 9.73
C LEU A 65 3.76 -4.94 10.41
N ARG A 66 3.64 -5.09 11.73
CA ARG A 66 2.56 -4.49 12.54
C ARG A 66 2.54 -2.97 12.41
N ASN A 67 3.67 -2.33 12.59
CA ASN A 67 3.77 -0.86 12.50
C ASN A 67 3.52 -0.36 11.07
N LEU A 68 3.98 -1.09 10.06
CA LEU A 68 3.67 -0.76 8.66
C LEU A 68 2.17 -0.83 8.38
N THR A 69 1.49 -1.89 8.81
CA THR A 69 0.04 -2.05 8.59
C THR A 69 -0.79 -1.04 9.37
N ASN A 70 -0.30 -0.58 10.51
CA ASN A 70 -0.93 0.45 11.33
C ASN A 70 -0.60 1.88 10.89
N MET A 71 0.15 2.07 9.80
CA MET A 71 0.60 3.37 9.32
C MET A 71 1.45 4.15 10.35
N SER A 72 2.22 3.43 11.16
CA SER A 72 3.03 3.94 12.27
C SER A 72 4.50 3.52 12.17
N SER A 73 5.09 3.67 10.98
CA SER A 73 6.47 3.24 10.72
C SER A 73 7.51 3.95 11.59
N GLY A 74 7.26 5.20 11.97
CA GLY A 74 8.23 6.06 12.66
C GLY A 74 9.39 6.54 11.78
N VAL A 75 9.42 6.14 10.52
CA VAL A 75 10.44 6.59 9.55
C VAL A 75 10.17 8.04 9.19
N GLU A 76 11.22 8.87 9.23
CA GLU A 76 11.12 10.26 8.84
C GLU A 76 10.87 10.37 7.33
N VAL A 77 9.72 10.95 6.98
CA VAL A 77 9.41 11.27 5.58
C VAL A 77 9.58 12.77 5.41
N THR A 78 10.68 13.17 4.79
CA THR A 78 10.89 14.57 4.40
C THR A 78 9.92 14.91 3.27
N HIS A 79 8.85 15.63 3.63
CA HIS A 79 7.93 16.22 2.67
C HIS A 79 8.53 17.49 2.07
N GLU A 80 9.41 17.35 1.10
CA GLU A 80 9.66 18.45 0.19
C GLU A 80 8.46 18.58 -0.75
N ARG A 81 7.51 19.41 -0.36
CA ARG A 81 6.26 19.67 -1.13
C ARG A 81 6.53 20.09 -2.57
N ASP A 82 7.71 20.58 -2.86
CA ASP A 82 8.10 21.11 -4.16
C ASP A 82 8.97 20.15 -4.98
N ASN A 83 9.31 18.97 -4.46
CA ASN A 83 10.05 17.97 -5.20
C ASN A 83 9.10 17.12 -6.06
N PRO A 84 9.11 17.29 -7.41
CA PRO A 84 8.20 16.58 -8.30
C PRO A 84 8.44 15.07 -8.36
N THR A 85 9.54 14.58 -7.78
CA THR A 85 9.89 13.16 -7.76
C THR A 85 9.39 12.45 -6.51
N ILE A 86 8.94 13.19 -5.49
CA ILE A 86 8.41 12.62 -4.25
C ILE A 86 6.89 12.51 -4.33
N TYR A 87 6.40 11.28 -4.24
CA TYR A 87 5.00 10.99 -4.04
C TYR A 87 4.52 11.61 -2.70
N PRO A 88 3.36 12.29 -2.62
CA PRO A 88 2.26 12.26 -3.61
C PRO A 88 2.19 13.46 -4.58
N CYS A 89 3.13 14.41 -4.51
CA CYS A 89 3.05 15.65 -5.29
C CYS A 89 3.09 15.41 -6.80
N ALA A 90 3.97 14.53 -7.28
CA ALA A 90 4.03 14.20 -8.71
C ALA A 90 2.71 13.56 -9.19
N PHE A 91 2.07 12.77 -8.35
CA PHE A 91 0.83 12.11 -8.67
C PHE A 91 -0.36 13.08 -8.72
N CYS A 92 -0.47 13.98 -7.74
CA CYS A 92 -1.58 14.93 -7.70
C CYS A 92 -1.53 15.96 -8.83
N LYS A 93 -0.34 16.34 -9.32
CA LYS A 93 -0.20 17.27 -10.45
C LYS A 93 -0.74 16.74 -11.79
N HIS A 94 -0.87 15.42 -11.93
CA HIS A 94 -1.30 14.78 -13.18
C HIS A 94 -2.76 14.29 -13.17
N TYR A 95 -3.43 14.31 -12.01
CA TYR A 95 -4.76 13.69 -11.85
C TYR A 95 -5.82 14.58 -11.19
N VAL A 96 -5.51 15.84 -10.92
CA VAL A 96 -6.47 16.85 -10.43
C VAL A 96 -6.69 17.95 -11.46
#